data_add5e9e81a6700d0ca3debd62d4624c5
#
_entry.id   add5e9e81a6700d0ca3debd62d4624c5
#
_cell.length_a   1.000
_cell.length_b   1.000
_cell.length_c   1.000
_cell.angle_alpha   90.00
_cell.angle_beta   90.00
_cell.angle_gamma   90.00
#
_symmetry.space_group_name_H-M   'P 1'
#
loop_
_entity.id
_entity.type
_entity.pdbx_description
1 polymer ?
#
loop_
_entity_poly.entity_id
_entity_poly.type
_entity_poly.pdbx_seq_one_letter_code
_entity_poly.pdbx_strand_id
1 'polypeptide(L)'
;MSRATYAPIGYRNDLIVRGGSPSENRFYMDGIEIPNINHFATQGASGGPVSIVNADLIREITFYTGAFPANRSGALSSVLDFRLKDGNPDKQAFKATIGASEVSLSGAGHLGQRTTYLFSARQSYLQLLFKALGLPFLPNFIDGQFKTKTRFNEHSELTLLGLAGIDKMKLNTDEKGEDAEYLLSYLPTIHQETFTLGASYRHYNGRHVQSLI
;
A
#
# COMPACT_ATOMS: atom_id res chain seq x y z
N MET A 1 23.46 -16.90 33.13
CA MET A 1 22.68 -15.66 32.93
C MET A 1 22.62 -15.36 31.43
N SER A 2 21.59 -15.85 30.76
CA SER A 2 21.41 -15.60 29.31
C SER A 2 20.86 -14.19 29.15
N ARG A 3 21.62 -13.31 28.55
CA ARG A 3 21.13 -12.05 28.02
C ARG A 3 20.21 -12.40 26.83
N ALA A 4 18.92 -12.36 27.02
CA ALA A 4 17.99 -12.27 25.89
C ALA A 4 18.25 -10.93 25.21
N THR A 5 19.06 -10.96 24.17
CA THR A 5 19.19 -9.81 23.27
C THR A 5 17.91 -9.80 22.42
N TYR A 6 16.96 -8.97 22.81
CA TYR A 6 15.89 -8.60 21.91
C TYR A 6 16.53 -7.89 20.71
N ALA A 7 16.75 -8.62 19.63
CA ALA A 7 17.00 -7.98 18.36
C ALA A 7 15.70 -7.25 17.99
N PRO A 8 15.68 -5.92 17.92
CA PRO A 8 14.52 -5.22 17.43
C PRO A 8 14.25 -5.75 16.03
N ILE A 9 13.03 -6.19 15.78
CA ILE A 9 12.59 -6.63 14.44
C ILE A 9 12.52 -5.35 13.60
N GLY A 10 13.68 -4.86 13.19
CA GLY A 10 13.88 -3.54 12.56
C GLY A 10 13.26 -3.38 11.16
N TYR A 11 12.59 -4.43 10.64
CA TYR A 11 11.86 -4.35 9.38
C TYR A 11 10.36 -4.00 9.56
N ARG A 12 9.88 -3.87 10.79
CA ARG A 12 8.49 -3.51 11.10
C ARG A 12 8.40 -2.02 11.42
N ASN A 13 7.75 -1.29 10.53
CA ASN A 13 7.38 0.11 10.75
C ASN A 13 5.91 0.19 11.17
N ASP A 14 5.58 -0.42 12.31
CA ASP A 14 4.23 -0.37 12.84
C ASP A 14 3.84 1.05 13.22
N LEU A 15 2.68 1.48 12.76
CA LEU A 15 2.13 2.77 13.13
C LEU A 15 1.48 2.68 14.50
N ILE A 16 2.13 3.27 15.50
CA ILE A 16 1.63 3.36 16.87
C ILE A 16 1.31 4.82 17.16
N VAL A 17 0.04 5.11 17.43
CA VAL A 17 -0.45 6.47 17.68
C VAL A 17 -1.09 6.53 19.04
N ARG A 18 -0.62 7.45 19.89
CA ARG A 18 -1.13 7.67 21.25
C ARG A 18 -1.20 6.40 22.10
N GLY A 19 -0.26 5.47 21.92
CA GLY A 19 -0.21 4.22 22.63
C GLY A 19 -1.21 3.15 22.19
N GLY A 20 -1.94 3.38 21.10
CA GLY A 20 -2.85 2.40 20.52
C GLY A 20 -2.13 1.29 19.76
N SER A 21 -2.81 0.16 19.58
CA SER A 21 -2.33 -0.97 18.78
C SER A 21 -2.23 -0.62 17.30
N PRO A 22 -1.29 -1.20 16.53
CA PRO A 22 -1.25 -1.06 15.08
C PRO A 22 -2.56 -1.43 14.37
N SER A 23 -3.32 -2.39 14.91
CA SER A 23 -4.63 -2.81 14.38
C SER A 23 -5.76 -1.79 14.59
N GLU A 24 -5.54 -0.77 15.41
CA GLU A 24 -6.51 0.29 15.70
C GLU A 24 -6.45 1.44 14.68
N ASN A 25 -5.49 1.41 13.78
CA ASN A 25 -5.39 2.36 12.69
C ASN A 25 -6.27 1.94 11.51
N ARG A 26 -6.80 2.91 10.78
CA ARG A 26 -7.55 2.68 9.53
C ARG A 26 -6.92 3.45 8.38
N PHE A 27 -6.93 2.81 7.23
CA PHE A 27 -6.33 3.34 6.01
C PHE A 27 -7.39 3.49 4.93
N TYR A 28 -7.44 4.65 4.33
CA TYR A 28 -8.38 4.96 3.24
C TYR A 28 -7.63 5.46 2.02
N MET A 29 -8.11 5.10 0.85
CA MET A 29 -7.62 5.58 -0.43
C MET A 29 -8.80 6.12 -1.26
N ASP A 30 -8.83 7.43 -1.49
CA ASP A 30 -9.97 8.13 -2.11
C ASP A 30 -11.33 7.82 -1.45
N GLY A 31 -11.33 7.56 -0.14
CA GLY A 31 -12.51 7.23 0.65
C GLY A 31 -12.83 5.74 0.76
N ILE A 32 -12.14 4.87 0.03
CA ILE A 32 -12.29 3.42 0.09
C ILE A 32 -11.32 2.88 1.14
N GLU A 33 -11.80 2.07 2.08
CA GLU A 33 -10.95 1.46 3.10
C GLU A 33 -10.05 0.40 2.45
N ILE A 34 -8.75 0.44 2.79
CA ILE A 34 -7.76 -0.55 2.39
C ILE A 34 -7.24 -1.28 3.62
N PRO A 35 -6.99 -2.59 3.54
CA PRO A 35 -6.66 -3.40 4.72
C PRO A 35 -5.29 -3.07 5.30
N ASN A 36 -4.35 -2.64 4.46
CA ASN A 36 -2.98 -2.38 4.83
C ASN A 36 -2.31 -1.41 3.84
N ILE A 37 -1.22 -0.80 4.29
CA ILE A 37 -0.41 0.14 3.49
C ILE A 37 0.98 -0.40 3.15
N ASN A 38 1.35 -1.58 3.65
CA ASN A 38 2.68 -2.15 3.47
C ASN A 38 2.62 -3.59 2.99
N HIS A 39 3.65 -3.98 2.24
CA HIS A 39 3.97 -5.37 1.93
C HIS A 39 4.47 -6.11 3.17
N PHE A 40 4.29 -7.43 3.21
CA PHE A 40 4.74 -8.32 4.29
C PHE A 40 4.17 -7.96 5.68
N ALA A 41 3.04 -7.29 5.72
CA ALA A 41 2.39 -6.99 6.98
C ALA A 41 1.82 -8.27 7.60
N THR A 42 2.06 -8.45 8.89
CA THR A 42 1.47 -9.56 9.63
C THR A 42 0.07 -9.19 10.12
N GLN A 43 -0.73 -10.21 10.41
CA GLN A 43 -2.08 -10.01 10.94
C GLN A 43 -2.05 -9.15 12.23
N GLY A 44 -2.89 -8.13 12.26
CA GLY A 44 -2.95 -7.18 13.40
C GLY A 44 -1.83 -6.15 13.44
N ALA A 45 -0.94 -6.13 12.45
CA ALA A 45 0.12 -5.14 12.29
C ALA A 45 -0.19 -4.21 11.11
N SER A 46 0.39 -3.01 11.14
CA SER A 46 0.33 -2.05 10.01
C SER A 46 1.68 -1.87 9.34
N GLY A 47 2.73 -2.40 9.95
CA GLY A 47 4.11 -2.22 9.52
C GLY A 47 4.57 -3.25 8.51
N GLY A 48 5.52 -2.84 7.67
CA GLY A 48 6.21 -3.66 6.69
C GLY A 48 7.36 -2.87 6.08
N PRO A 49 8.31 -3.55 5.42
CA PRO A 49 9.52 -2.91 4.92
C PRO A 49 9.30 -1.98 3.73
N VAL A 50 8.24 -2.20 2.97
CA VAL A 50 7.94 -1.47 1.72
C VAL A 50 6.45 -1.17 1.65
N SER A 51 6.09 0.05 1.25
CA SER A 51 4.70 0.43 1.06
C SER A 51 4.10 -0.24 -0.18
N ILE A 52 2.88 -0.78 -0.04
CA ILE A 52 2.07 -1.26 -1.17
C ILE A 52 1.48 -0.09 -1.96
N VAL A 53 1.34 1.07 -1.34
CA VAL A 53 0.84 2.28 -2.00
C VAL A 53 2.00 2.99 -2.70
N ASN A 54 1.90 3.18 -4.02
CA ASN A 54 2.92 3.91 -4.77
C ASN A 54 2.84 5.41 -4.48
N ALA A 55 3.91 5.95 -3.89
CA ALA A 55 4.01 7.36 -3.52
C ALA A 55 3.89 8.31 -4.72
N ASP A 56 4.32 7.91 -5.92
CA ASP A 56 4.22 8.72 -7.14
C ASP A 56 2.77 9.04 -7.52
N LEU A 57 1.81 8.21 -7.11
CA LEU A 57 0.40 8.38 -7.39
C LEU A 57 -0.34 9.21 -6.34
N ILE A 58 0.28 9.45 -5.19
CA ILE A 58 -0.33 10.18 -4.09
C ILE A 58 -0.27 11.69 -4.38
N ARG A 59 -1.41 12.37 -4.18
CA ARG A 59 -1.50 13.81 -4.20
C ARG A 59 -1.40 14.40 -2.81
N GLU A 60 -2.07 13.78 -1.83
CA GLU A 60 -2.20 14.29 -0.47
C GLU A 60 -2.39 13.13 0.50
N ILE A 61 -1.87 13.28 1.70
CA ILE A 61 -2.12 12.37 2.82
C ILE A 61 -2.65 13.22 3.97
N THR A 62 -3.84 12.88 4.45
CA THR A 62 -4.39 13.47 5.66
C THR A 62 -4.28 12.47 6.81
N PHE A 63 -3.67 12.89 7.90
CA PHE A 63 -3.46 12.07 9.07
C PHE A 63 -4.29 12.59 10.24
N TYR A 64 -5.26 11.79 10.67
CA TYR A 64 -6.09 12.10 11.84
C TYR A 64 -5.62 11.26 13.03
N THR A 65 -5.33 11.92 14.14
CA THR A 65 -4.96 11.27 15.42
C THR A 65 -6.05 11.41 16.49
N GLY A 66 -7.23 11.85 16.10
CA GLY A 66 -8.43 12.09 16.92
C GLY A 66 -9.41 12.95 16.14
N ALA A 67 -10.61 13.13 16.68
CA ALA A 67 -11.69 13.87 16.02
C ALA A 67 -11.94 13.38 14.57
N PHE A 68 -12.11 12.05 14.43
CA PHE A 68 -12.31 11.43 13.13
C PHE A 68 -13.55 11.96 12.42
N PRO A 69 -13.50 12.19 11.09
CA PRO A 69 -14.68 12.50 10.32
C PRO A 69 -15.75 11.42 10.46
N ALA A 70 -17.04 11.81 10.44
CA ALA A 70 -18.16 10.89 10.64
C ALA A 70 -18.21 9.73 9.63
N ASN A 71 -17.62 9.90 8.46
CA ASN A 71 -17.50 8.88 7.41
C ASN A 71 -16.23 8.01 7.52
N ARG A 72 -15.52 8.08 8.65
CA ARG A 72 -14.34 7.28 8.99
C ARG A 72 -14.60 6.51 10.27
N SER A 73 -15.46 5.50 10.18
CA SER A 73 -15.86 4.67 11.33
C SER A 73 -14.81 3.60 11.64
N GLY A 74 -14.83 3.06 12.85
CA GLY A 74 -14.03 1.90 13.24
C GLY A 74 -12.56 2.19 13.55
N ALA A 75 -12.10 3.42 13.48
CA ALA A 75 -10.77 3.82 13.93
C ALA A 75 -10.78 4.10 15.44
N LEU A 76 -9.79 3.56 16.15
CA LEU A 76 -9.61 3.82 17.59
C LEU A 76 -8.38 4.68 17.86
N SER A 77 -7.33 4.52 17.07
CA SER A 77 -6.04 5.19 17.26
C SER A 77 -5.80 6.27 16.21
N SER A 78 -5.83 5.93 14.93
CA SER A 78 -5.61 6.90 13.86
C SER A 78 -6.33 6.55 12.54
N VAL A 79 -6.43 7.55 11.67
CA VAL A 79 -6.87 7.39 10.27
C VAL A 79 -5.84 8.04 9.36
N LEU A 80 -5.34 7.28 8.38
CA LEU A 80 -4.61 7.80 7.24
C LEU A 80 -5.53 7.78 6.01
N ASP A 81 -5.74 8.94 5.45
CA ASP A 81 -6.56 9.14 4.24
C ASP A 81 -5.66 9.58 3.08
N PHE A 82 -5.44 8.69 2.14
CA PHE A 82 -4.64 8.91 0.94
C PHE A 82 -5.54 9.41 -0.18
N ARG A 83 -5.21 10.55 -0.74
CA ARG A 83 -5.83 11.05 -1.96
C ARG A 83 -4.89 10.84 -3.13
N LEU A 84 -5.31 10.07 -4.11
CA LEU A 84 -4.55 9.87 -5.33
C LEU A 84 -4.68 11.08 -6.26
N LYS A 85 -3.68 11.24 -7.12
CA LYS A 85 -3.76 12.14 -8.28
C LYS A 85 -4.91 11.69 -9.18
N ASP A 86 -5.44 12.58 -9.97
CA ASP A 86 -6.30 12.23 -11.11
C ASP A 86 -5.43 12.03 -12.36
N GLY A 87 -5.91 11.25 -13.31
CA GLY A 87 -5.27 11.13 -14.61
C GLY A 87 -5.26 12.47 -15.34
N ASN A 88 -4.31 12.63 -16.25
CA ASN A 88 -4.19 13.86 -17.04
C ASN A 88 -5.25 13.87 -18.14
N PRO A 89 -6.13 14.88 -18.22
CA PRO A 89 -7.16 14.94 -19.26
C PRO A 89 -6.62 15.30 -20.66
N ASP A 90 -5.42 15.91 -20.73
CA ASP A 90 -4.88 16.48 -21.97
C ASP A 90 -3.76 15.64 -22.58
N LYS A 91 -3.04 14.86 -21.75
CA LYS A 91 -1.84 14.14 -22.17
C LYS A 91 -1.79 12.74 -21.59
N GLN A 92 -1.23 11.83 -22.38
CA GLN A 92 -0.80 10.51 -21.90
C GLN A 92 0.63 10.63 -21.36
N ALA A 93 0.88 10.13 -20.18
CA ALA A 93 2.19 10.12 -19.56
C ALA A 93 2.48 8.72 -18.99
N PHE A 94 3.65 8.19 -19.35
CA PHE A 94 4.13 6.90 -18.83
C PHE A 94 5.51 7.10 -18.22
N LYS A 95 5.77 6.41 -17.13
CA LYS A 95 7.04 6.45 -16.40
C LYS A 95 7.45 5.01 -16.08
N ALA A 96 8.62 4.61 -16.59
CA ALA A 96 9.29 3.39 -16.15
C ALA A 96 10.43 3.77 -15.20
N THR A 97 10.57 3.06 -14.09
CA THR A 97 11.60 3.31 -13.09
C THR A 97 12.29 2.00 -12.75
N ILE A 98 13.61 2.04 -12.65
CA ILE A 98 14.42 0.97 -12.07
C ILE A 98 15.01 1.54 -10.78
N GLY A 99 14.51 1.07 -9.65
CA GLY A 99 14.96 1.48 -8.31
C GLY A 99 16.04 0.55 -7.76
N ALA A 100 16.40 0.71 -6.50
CA ALA A 100 17.35 -0.16 -5.82
C ALA A 100 16.79 -1.54 -5.49
N SER A 101 15.46 -1.66 -5.37
CA SER A 101 14.77 -2.87 -4.91
C SER A 101 13.68 -3.38 -5.85
N GLU A 102 13.27 -2.56 -6.83
CA GLU A 102 12.12 -2.83 -7.66
C GLU A 102 12.21 -2.18 -9.03
N VAL A 103 11.48 -2.74 -9.98
CA VAL A 103 11.13 -2.09 -11.24
C VAL A 103 9.67 -1.68 -11.18
N SER A 104 9.34 -0.54 -11.77
CA SER A 104 7.97 -0.05 -11.82
C SER A 104 7.62 0.53 -13.18
N LEU A 105 6.35 0.40 -13.53
CA LEU A 105 5.70 1.06 -14.65
C LEU A 105 4.48 1.80 -14.11
N SER A 106 4.38 3.07 -14.39
CA SER A 106 3.20 3.86 -14.04
C SER A 106 2.75 4.70 -15.23
N GLY A 107 1.48 5.03 -15.24
CA GLY A 107 0.91 5.85 -16.31
C GLY A 107 -0.28 6.66 -15.83
N ALA A 108 -0.48 7.80 -16.45
CA ALA A 108 -1.61 8.68 -16.23
C ALA A 108 -2.06 9.29 -17.55
N GLY A 109 -3.36 9.38 -17.77
CA GLY A 109 -3.90 9.92 -19.00
C GLY A 109 -5.42 9.92 -19.03
N HIS A 110 -5.96 9.89 -20.22
CA HIS A 110 -7.38 9.90 -20.45
C HIS A 110 -7.82 8.81 -21.46
N LEU A 111 -9.04 8.32 -21.28
CA LEU A 111 -9.78 7.46 -22.19
C LEU A 111 -10.97 8.25 -22.75
N GLY A 112 -10.80 8.82 -23.91
CA GLY A 112 -11.79 9.76 -24.49
C GLY A 112 -11.86 11.08 -23.70
N GLN A 113 -13.01 11.76 -23.78
CA GLN A 113 -13.16 13.12 -23.22
C GLN A 113 -13.66 13.16 -21.78
N ARG A 114 -14.16 12.05 -21.25
CA ARG A 114 -14.87 12.01 -19.96
C ARG A 114 -14.20 11.16 -18.91
N THR A 115 -13.24 10.32 -19.28
CA THR A 115 -12.61 9.37 -18.36
C THR A 115 -11.13 9.64 -18.30
N THR A 116 -10.61 9.82 -17.10
CA THR A 116 -9.16 9.83 -16.84
C THR A 116 -8.77 8.55 -16.12
N TYR A 117 -7.51 8.15 -16.29
CA TYR A 117 -6.95 6.99 -15.60
C TYR A 117 -5.57 7.27 -15.02
N LEU A 118 -5.25 6.47 -14.03
CA LEU A 118 -3.98 6.43 -13.35
C LEU A 118 -3.70 4.98 -12.99
N PHE A 119 -2.49 4.48 -13.22
CA PHE A 119 -2.10 3.14 -12.81
C PHE A 119 -0.64 3.05 -12.42
N SER A 120 -0.31 2.01 -11.65
CA SER A 120 1.05 1.59 -11.35
C SER A 120 1.12 0.08 -11.25
N ALA A 121 2.20 -0.50 -11.75
CA ALA A 121 2.56 -1.90 -11.52
C ALA A 121 4.02 -1.94 -11.09
N ARG A 122 4.33 -2.71 -10.03
CA ARG A 122 5.67 -2.84 -9.48
C ARG A 122 6.03 -4.30 -9.30
N GLN A 123 7.29 -4.64 -9.55
CA GLN A 123 7.88 -5.95 -9.30
C GLN A 123 9.18 -5.77 -8.54
N SER A 124 9.26 -6.38 -7.38
CA SER A 124 10.47 -6.42 -6.56
C SER A 124 11.49 -7.40 -7.12
N TYR A 125 12.77 -7.09 -6.94
CA TYR A 125 13.88 -8.02 -7.07
C TYR A 125 14.75 -8.10 -5.80
N LEU A 126 14.17 -7.73 -4.66
CA LEU A 126 14.83 -7.81 -3.35
C LEU A 126 15.42 -9.16 -3.05
N GLN A 127 14.79 -10.26 -3.50
CA GLN A 127 15.31 -11.60 -3.33
C GLN A 127 16.71 -11.80 -3.94
N LEU A 128 17.00 -11.15 -5.09
CA LEU A 128 18.32 -11.24 -5.74
C LEU A 128 19.37 -10.49 -4.92
N LEU A 129 19.01 -9.29 -4.47
CA LEU A 129 19.87 -8.46 -3.63
C LEU A 129 20.17 -9.16 -2.29
N PHE A 130 19.15 -9.70 -1.64
CA PHE A 130 19.27 -10.37 -0.35
C PHE A 130 20.08 -11.65 -0.46
N LYS A 131 19.90 -12.41 -1.55
CA LYS A 131 20.73 -13.58 -1.84
C LYS A 131 22.21 -13.20 -2.07
N ALA A 132 22.47 -12.11 -2.80
CA ALA A 132 23.82 -11.62 -3.03
C ALA A 132 24.50 -11.10 -1.74
N LEU A 133 23.72 -10.64 -0.77
CA LEU A 133 24.21 -10.19 0.55
C LEU A 133 24.29 -11.31 1.58
N GLY A 134 23.99 -12.57 1.22
CA GLY A 134 24.00 -13.70 2.14
C GLY A 134 22.96 -13.62 3.26
N LEU A 135 21.81 -12.97 3.01
CA LEU A 135 20.76 -12.86 4.00
C LEU A 135 19.89 -14.12 4.07
N PRO A 136 19.42 -14.52 5.28
CA PRO A 136 18.71 -15.77 5.48
C PRO A 136 17.27 -15.78 4.94
N PHE A 137 16.78 -14.67 4.41
CA PHE A 137 15.42 -14.54 3.88
C PHE A 137 15.40 -13.82 2.54
N LEU A 138 14.49 -14.22 1.67
CA LEU A 138 14.39 -13.80 0.27
C LEU A 138 13.00 -13.22 -0.01
N PRO A 139 12.76 -11.91 0.28
CA PRO A 139 11.49 -11.26 0.03
C PRO A 139 11.31 -10.96 -1.46
N ASN A 140 10.09 -11.14 -1.94
CA ASN A 140 9.65 -10.77 -3.27
C ASN A 140 8.21 -10.29 -3.21
N PHE A 141 7.89 -9.23 -3.92
CA PHE A 141 6.52 -8.76 -4.08
C PHE A 141 6.24 -8.33 -5.51
N ILE A 142 4.98 -8.41 -5.86
CA ILE A 142 4.41 -7.77 -7.04
C ILE A 142 3.15 -7.04 -6.60
N ASP A 143 2.96 -5.83 -7.07
CA ASP A 143 1.75 -5.08 -6.81
C ASP A 143 1.28 -4.29 -8.03
N GLY A 144 0.01 -3.94 -7.97
CA GLY A 144 -0.62 -3.09 -8.95
C GLY A 144 -1.72 -2.26 -8.32
N GLN A 145 -1.85 -1.03 -8.78
CA GLN A 145 -2.96 -0.18 -8.41
C GLN A 145 -3.44 0.62 -9.61
N PHE A 146 -4.72 0.93 -9.60
CA PHE A 146 -5.31 1.77 -10.62
C PHE A 146 -6.42 2.65 -10.04
N LYS A 147 -6.67 3.74 -10.73
CA LYS A 147 -7.82 4.61 -10.51
C LYS A 147 -8.34 5.06 -11.86
N THR A 148 -9.64 4.98 -12.03
CA THR A 148 -10.32 5.63 -13.16
C THR A 148 -11.36 6.59 -12.62
N LYS A 149 -11.51 7.73 -13.28
CA LYS A 149 -12.51 8.74 -12.93
C LYS A 149 -13.26 9.13 -14.19
N THR A 150 -14.55 8.83 -14.19
CA THR A 150 -15.46 9.11 -15.32
C THR A 150 -16.45 10.19 -14.91
N ARG A 151 -16.49 11.28 -15.65
CA ARG A 151 -17.51 12.33 -15.51
C ARG A 151 -18.63 12.07 -16.51
N PHE A 152 -19.82 11.73 -16.02
CA PHE A 152 -20.98 11.53 -16.87
C PHE A 152 -21.55 12.86 -17.37
N ASN A 153 -21.58 13.85 -16.48
CA ASN A 153 -22.01 15.22 -16.73
C ASN A 153 -21.38 16.15 -15.70
N GLU A 154 -21.79 17.44 -15.67
CA GLU A 154 -21.29 18.45 -14.72
C GLU A 154 -21.63 18.14 -13.25
N HIS A 155 -22.61 17.28 -13.02
CA HIS A 155 -23.14 16.97 -11.70
C HIS A 155 -22.82 15.55 -11.21
N SER A 156 -22.24 14.70 -12.06
CA SER A 156 -22.10 13.28 -11.70
C SER A 156 -20.77 12.71 -12.15
N GLU A 157 -20.08 12.07 -11.22
CA GLU A 157 -18.83 11.38 -11.48
C GLU A 157 -18.77 10.01 -10.79
N LEU A 158 -18.08 9.07 -11.42
CA LEU A 158 -17.78 7.75 -10.90
C LEU A 158 -16.26 7.58 -10.84
N THR A 159 -15.76 7.19 -9.68
CA THR A 159 -14.37 6.78 -9.49
C THR A 159 -14.34 5.29 -9.20
N LEU A 160 -13.54 4.54 -9.95
CA LEU A 160 -13.19 3.16 -9.64
C LEU A 160 -11.73 3.11 -9.19
N LEU A 161 -11.45 2.31 -8.18
CA LEU A 161 -10.13 2.16 -7.60
C LEU A 161 -9.86 0.68 -7.33
N GLY A 162 -8.66 0.24 -7.67
CA GLY A 162 -8.16 -1.10 -7.33
C GLY A 162 -6.74 -1.05 -6.81
N LEU A 163 -6.46 -1.91 -5.84
CA LEU A 163 -5.15 -2.17 -5.26
C LEU A 163 -5.01 -3.68 -5.09
N ALA A 164 -3.91 -4.24 -5.57
CA ALA A 164 -3.59 -5.65 -5.40
C ALA A 164 -2.10 -5.83 -5.11
N GLY A 165 -1.75 -6.81 -4.29
CA GLY A 165 -0.38 -7.17 -3.99
C GLY A 165 -0.26 -8.64 -3.66
N ILE A 166 0.87 -9.24 -4.07
CA ILE A 166 1.25 -10.61 -3.73
C ILE A 166 2.64 -10.56 -3.11
N ASP A 167 2.75 -11.02 -1.88
CA ASP A 167 3.96 -11.06 -1.11
C ASP A 167 4.43 -12.50 -0.92
N LYS A 168 5.70 -12.74 -1.19
CA LYS A 168 6.35 -14.04 -0.98
C LYS A 168 7.68 -13.82 -0.27
N MET A 169 7.86 -14.46 0.87
CA MET A 169 9.14 -14.52 1.56
C MET A 169 9.55 -15.97 1.75
N LYS A 170 10.65 -16.35 1.14
CA LYS A 170 11.25 -17.66 1.25
C LYS A 170 12.47 -17.57 2.15
N LEU A 171 12.83 -18.68 2.78
CA LEU A 171 14.08 -18.82 3.50
C LEU A 171 15.22 -19.13 2.52
N ASN A 172 16.40 -18.57 2.78
CA ASN A 172 17.62 -18.85 2.04
C ASN A 172 18.39 -19.98 2.75
N THR A 173 18.09 -21.23 2.39
CA THR A 173 18.70 -22.41 2.99
C THR A 173 20.11 -22.69 2.45
N ASP A 174 20.60 -21.91 1.50
CA ASP A 174 21.96 -22.05 0.96
C ASP A 174 23.01 -21.48 1.93
N GLU A 175 22.62 -20.56 2.79
CA GLU A 175 23.49 -19.97 3.82
C GLU A 175 23.68 -20.94 4.98
N LYS A 176 24.96 -21.11 5.36
CA LYS A 176 25.38 -22.00 6.43
C LYS A 176 26.11 -21.21 7.51
N GLY A 177 25.88 -21.56 8.75
CA GLY A 177 26.49 -20.95 9.93
C GLY A 177 25.53 -20.93 11.10
N GLU A 178 26.03 -20.94 12.31
CA GLU A 178 25.21 -20.99 13.54
C GLU A 178 24.21 -19.82 13.60
N ASP A 179 24.62 -18.61 13.20
CA ASP A 179 23.74 -17.44 13.18
C ASP A 179 22.65 -17.56 12.11
N ALA A 180 22.97 -18.11 10.94
CA ALA A 180 22.01 -18.32 9.88
C ALA A 180 20.98 -19.40 10.25
N GLU A 181 21.41 -20.53 10.80
CA GLU A 181 20.54 -21.60 11.27
C GLU A 181 19.61 -21.12 12.38
N TYR A 182 20.15 -20.32 13.33
CA TYR A 182 19.36 -19.72 14.39
C TYR A 182 18.26 -18.80 13.81
N LEU A 183 18.60 -17.90 12.90
CA LEU A 183 17.63 -17.01 12.24
C LEU A 183 16.60 -17.78 11.42
N LEU A 184 17.01 -18.79 10.67
CA LEU A 184 16.13 -19.64 9.87
C LEU A 184 15.08 -20.37 10.72
N SER A 185 15.42 -20.71 11.99
CA SER A 185 14.49 -21.39 12.90
C SER A 185 13.35 -20.51 13.39
N TYR A 186 13.50 -19.18 13.32
CA TYR A 186 12.51 -18.20 13.80
C TYR A 186 11.79 -17.42 12.69
N LEU A 187 12.36 -17.39 11.48
CA LEU A 187 11.78 -16.64 10.38
C LEU A 187 10.64 -17.43 9.74
N PRO A 188 9.44 -16.83 9.64
CA PRO A 188 8.34 -17.47 8.94
C PRO A 188 8.53 -17.35 7.41
N THR A 189 8.03 -18.34 6.68
CA THR A 189 7.73 -18.16 5.25
C THR A 189 6.42 -17.37 5.14
N ILE A 190 6.38 -16.43 4.22
CA ILE A 190 5.18 -15.60 3.97
C ILE A 190 4.69 -15.84 2.55
N HIS A 191 3.40 -16.09 2.42
CA HIS A 191 2.66 -15.99 1.18
C HIS A 191 1.37 -15.24 1.51
N GLN A 192 1.28 -14.01 1.06
CA GLN A 192 0.17 -13.13 1.35
C GLN A 192 -0.34 -12.50 0.07
N GLU A 193 -1.66 -12.44 -0.05
CA GLU A 193 -2.36 -11.77 -1.12
C GLU A 193 -3.23 -10.66 -0.52
N THR A 194 -3.10 -9.48 -1.08
CA THR A 194 -3.90 -8.31 -0.68
C THR A 194 -4.67 -7.84 -1.90
N PHE A 195 -5.97 -7.66 -1.74
CA PHE A 195 -6.83 -7.20 -2.82
C PHE A 195 -7.88 -6.23 -2.29
N THR A 196 -8.02 -5.09 -2.95
CA THR A 196 -9.07 -4.11 -2.70
C THR A 196 -9.61 -3.60 -4.03
N LEU A 197 -10.92 -3.61 -4.18
CA LEU A 197 -11.62 -2.98 -5.30
C LEU A 197 -12.75 -2.14 -4.72
N GLY A 198 -12.85 -0.91 -5.17
CA GLY A 198 -13.90 -0.01 -4.70
C GLY A 198 -14.40 0.93 -5.79
N ALA A 199 -15.59 1.42 -5.56
CA ALA A 199 -16.25 2.40 -6.41
C ALA A 199 -16.81 3.55 -5.57
N SER A 200 -16.68 4.76 -6.06
CA SER A 200 -17.28 5.96 -5.44
C SER A 200 -18.05 6.74 -6.48
N TYR A 201 -19.35 6.81 -6.31
CA TYR A 201 -20.21 7.68 -7.12
C TYR A 201 -20.51 8.97 -6.37
N ARG A 202 -20.34 10.11 -7.02
CA ARG A 202 -20.64 11.43 -6.48
C ARG A 202 -21.64 12.16 -7.34
N HIS A 203 -22.62 12.75 -6.67
CA HIS A 203 -23.59 13.65 -7.30
C HIS A 203 -23.56 15.02 -6.64
N TYR A 204 -23.39 16.04 -7.45
CA TYR A 204 -23.30 17.44 -7.04
C TYR A 204 -24.64 18.14 -7.32
N ASN A 205 -25.29 18.64 -6.29
CA ASN A 205 -26.52 19.44 -6.41
C ASN A 205 -26.30 20.80 -5.74
N GLY A 206 -25.86 21.77 -6.53
CA GLY A 206 -25.47 23.09 -6.03
C GLY A 206 -24.33 22.99 -5.01
N ARG A 207 -24.63 23.32 -3.73
CA ARG A 207 -23.65 23.24 -2.63
C ARG A 207 -23.61 21.89 -1.93
N HIS A 208 -24.50 20.98 -2.29
CA HIS A 208 -24.58 19.66 -1.66
C HIS A 208 -23.88 18.62 -2.51
N VAL A 209 -23.15 17.73 -1.84
CA VAL A 209 -22.49 16.56 -2.46
C VAL A 209 -23.07 15.32 -1.83
N GLN A 210 -23.66 14.46 -2.65
CA GLN A 210 -24.05 13.11 -2.24
C GLN A 210 -23.02 12.13 -2.75
N SER A 211 -22.51 11.25 -1.89
CA SER A 211 -21.56 10.21 -2.28
C SER A 211 -22.02 8.85 -1.80
N LEU A 212 -21.88 7.88 -2.69
CA LEU A 212 -22.03 6.46 -2.39
C LEU A 212 -20.65 5.82 -2.60
N ILE A 213 -20.17 5.11 -1.60
CA ILE A 213 -18.85 4.45 -1.62
C ILE A 213 -19.08 2.97 -1.32
#